data_d653b21e640118a0622cdc05cc850b98
#
_entry.id   d653b21e640118a0622cdc05cc850b98
#
_cell.length_a   1.000
_cell.length_b   1.000
_cell.length_c   1.000
_cell.angle_alpha   90.00
_cell.angle_beta   90.00
_cell.angle_gamma   90.00
#
_symmetry.space_group_name_H-M   'P 1'
#
loop_
_entity.id
_entity.type
_entity.pdbx_description
1 polymer ?
#
loop_
_entity_poly.entity_id
_entity_poly.type
_entity_poly.pdbx_seq_one_letter_code
_entity_poly.pdbx_strand_id
1 'polypeptide(L)'
;SYYIESSVPGAPGDDEQFLSANPRQRVHYQFLPSGVKIRPGNAAHEDWVVGVSLTGYGFDDSIEKVTFIDFEAVTSTRINYRHSDAIDEWYINSPFGLEHGFTLHAPPAKCSSDSNVVLELSLEEGLIPKVEAGSRTVGFYTAKGESVMSYGGL
;
A
#
# COMPACT_ATOMS: atom_id res chain seq x y z
N SER A 1 -3.24 -17.15 8.62
CA SER A 1 -3.12 -16.12 9.67
C SER A 1 -3.20 -14.74 9.05
N TYR A 2 -3.84 -13.80 9.72
CA TYR A 2 -3.85 -12.38 9.34
C TYR A 2 -2.71 -11.60 10.02
N TYR A 3 -1.89 -12.29 10.82
CA TYR A 3 -0.84 -11.66 11.59
C TYR A 3 0.32 -11.20 10.71
N ILE A 4 0.85 -10.05 11.06
CA ILE A 4 2.03 -9.47 10.44
C ILE A 4 3.24 -9.94 11.26
N GLU A 5 4.16 -10.59 10.59
CA GLU A 5 5.34 -11.18 11.22
C GLU A 5 6.61 -10.56 10.62
N SER A 6 7.55 -10.22 11.48
CA SER A 6 8.88 -9.80 11.03
C SER A 6 9.57 -10.98 10.36
N SER A 7 10.09 -10.77 9.18
CA SER A 7 11.01 -11.68 8.52
C SER A 7 12.42 -11.20 8.78
N VAL A 8 13.17 -11.99 9.54
CA VAL A 8 14.61 -11.72 9.73
C VAL A 8 15.32 -12.00 8.41
N PRO A 9 16.09 -11.07 7.86
CA PRO A 9 16.87 -11.29 6.66
C PRO A 9 17.76 -12.51 6.79
N GLY A 10 17.70 -13.39 5.80
CA GLY A 10 18.52 -14.61 5.78
C GLY A 10 19.98 -14.39 5.37
N ALA A 11 20.33 -13.21 4.88
CA ALA A 11 21.66 -12.86 4.43
C ALA A 11 22.05 -11.41 4.84
N PRO A 12 23.32 -11.12 5.02
CA PRO A 12 23.79 -9.76 5.22
C PRO A 12 23.46 -8.89 4.00
N GLY A 13 22.65 -7.84 4.22
CA GLY A 13 22.23 -6.91 3.17
C GLY A 13 20.76 -7.03 2.75
N ASP A 14 20.02 -8.00 3.28
CA ASP A 14 18.56 -8.02 3.14
C ASP A 14 17.96 -6.94 4.04
N ASP A 15 17.12 -6.10 3.48
CA ASP A 15 16.37 -5.10 4.24
C ASP A 15 15.33 -5.77 5.14
N GLU A 16 15.07 -5.16 6.28
CA GLU A 16 13.97 -5.57 7.16
C GLU A 16 12.66 -5.59 6.39
N GLN A 17 11.87 -6.63 6.59
CA GLN A 17 10.56 -6.78 5.97
C GLN A 17 9.56 -7.44 6.92
N PHE A 18 8.28 -7.19 6.67
CA PHE A 18 7.20 -7.87 7.35
C PHE A 18 6.36 -8.65 6.35
N LEU A 19 5.89 -9.82 6.77
CA LEU A 19 5.07 -10.71 5.95
C LEU A 19 3.71 -10.92 6.61
N SER A 20 2.69 -11.04 5.80
CA SER A 20 1.35 -11.40 6.24
C SER A 20 0.62 -12.19 5.16
N ALA A 21 -0.41 -12.93 5.55
CA ALA A 21 -1.30 -13.61 4.62
C ALA A 21 -2.75 -13.21 4.90
N ASN A 22 -3.57 -13.24 3.85
CA ASN A 22 -5.01 -13.11 3.98
C ASN A 22 -5.67 -14.34 3.35
N PRO A 23 -5.99 -15.37 4.16
CA PRO A 23 -6.56 -16.61 3.64
C PRO A 23 -7.92 -16.43 2.97
N ARG A 24 -8.73 -15.48 3.45
CA ARG A 24 -10.05 -15.21 2.90
C ARG A 24 -9.99 -14.52 1.54
N GLN A 25 -9.03 -13.61 1.37
CA GLN A 25 -8.76 -12.94 0.11
C GLN A 25 -7.80 -13.73 -0.81
N ARG A 26 -7.22 -14.81 -0.28
CA ARG A 26 -6.25 -15.69 -0.99
C ARG A 26 -5.04 -14.93 -1.52
N VAL A 27 -4.48 -14.04 -0.70
CA VAL A 27 -3.30 -13.24 -1.04
C VAL A 27 -2.26 -13.26 0.07
N HIS A 28 -1.03 -12.95 -0.32
CA HIS A 28 0.09 -12.68 0.59
C HIS A 28 0.53 -11.24 0.44
N TYR A 29 0.91 -10.65 1.56
CA TYR A 29 1.46 -9.30 1.65
C TYR A 29 2.91 -9.36 2.08
N GLN A 30 3.73 -8.56 1.43
CA GLN A 30 5.11 -8.30 1.80
C GLN A 30 5.28 -6.80 1.97
N PHE A 31 5.55 -6.36 3.20
CA PHE A 31 5.77 -4.97 3.54
C PHE A 31 7.27 -4.71 3.53
N LEU A 32 7.68 -3.79 2.68
CA LEU A 32 9.06 -3.40 2.41
C LEU A 32 9.24 -1.90 2.66
N PRO A 33 10.47 -1.41 2.87
CA PRO A 33 10.73 0.04 2.89
C PRO A 33 10.19 0.78 1.66
N SER A 34 10.15 0.12 0.51
CA SER A 34 9.63 0.68 -0.75
C SER A 34 8.10 0.65 -0.88
N GLY A 35 7.38 0.01 0.03
CA GLY A 35 5.92 -0.14 -0.03
C GLY A 35 5.45 -1.58 0.16
N VAL A 36 4.20 -1.85 -0.14
CA VAL A 36 3.61 -3.18 -0.03
C VAL A 36 3.59 -3.90 -1.38
N LYS A 37 3.97 -5.18 -1.37
CA LYS A 37 3.76 -6.09 -2.51
C LYS A 37 2.67 -7.09 -2.17
N ILE A 38 1.74 -7.28 -3.10
CA ILE A 38 0.59 -8.17 -2.97
C ILE A 38 0.73 -9.25 -4.05
N ARG A 39 0.61 -10.50 -3.62
CA ARG A 39 0.74 -11.67 -4.49
C ARG A 39 -0.41 -12.64 -4.25
N PRO A 40 -0.78 -13.47 -5.24
CA PRO A 40 -1.76 -14.53 -5.03
C PRO A 40 -1.24 -15.55 -4.00
N GLY A 41 -2.15 -16.05 -3.17
CA GLY A 41 -1.84 -17.10 -2.18
C GLY A 41 -1.54 -18.46 -2.81
N ASN A 42 -1.92 -18.66 -4.07
CA ASN A 42 -1.65 -19.86 -4.85
C ASN A 42 -0.82 -19.51 -6.09
N ALA A 43 0.45 -19.23 -5.87
CA ALA A 43 1.41 -18.87 -6.92
C ALA A 43 1.63 -19.97 -7.98
N ALA A 44 1.16 -21.20 -7.74
CA ALA A 44 1.23 -22.29 -8.72
C ALA A 44 0.24 -22.12 -9.88
N HIS A 45 -0.81 -21.33 -9.71
CA HIS A 45 -1.87 -21.14 -10.70
C HIS A 45 -2.06 -19.69 -11.13
N GLU A 46 -1.49 -18.75 -10.39
CA GLU A 46 -1.61 -17.30 -10.65
C GLU A 46 -0.25 -16.64 -10.46
N ASP A 47 0.16 -15.86 -11.46
CA ASP A 47 1.47 -15.20 -11.49
C ASP A 47 1.31 -13.69 -11.70
N TRP A 48 0.72 -13.02 -10.72
CA TRP A 48 0.62 -11.57 -10.72
C TRP A 48 1.20 -10.98 -9.42
N VAL A 49 1.69 -9.75 -9.52
CA VAL A 49 2.20 -8.96 -8.41
C VAL A 49 1.66 -7.54 -8.55
N VAL A 50 1.22 -6.96 -7.45
CA VAL A 50 0.94 -5.53 -7.34
C VAL A 50 1.85 -4.95 -6.27
N GLY A 51 2.61 -3.92 -6.63
CA GLY A 51 3.34 -3.10 -5.69
C GLY A 51 2.66 -1.74 -5.55
N VAL A 52 2.49 -1.27 -4.32
CA VAL A 52 1.93 0.05 -4.01
C VAL A 52 2.87 0.78 -3.07
N SER A 53 3.20 2.02 -3.40
CA SER A 53 4.03 2.88 -2.55
C SER A 53 3.50 4.31 -2.55
N LEU A 54 3.55 4.97 -1.37
CA LEU A 54 3.27 6.39 -1.26
C LEU A 54 4.49 7.16 -1.76
N THR A 55 4.31 7.99 -2.78
CA THR A 55 5.39 8.76 -3.42
C THR A 55 5.25 10.25 -3.29
N GLY A 56 4.04 10.76 -3.09
CA GLY A 56 3.80 12.18 -3.00
C GLY A 56 2.69 12.55 -2.03
N TYR A 57 2.81 13.73 -1.45
CA TYR A 57 1.86 14.33 -0.52
C TYR A 57 1.86 15.84 -0.66
N GLY A 58 0.70 16.44 -0.74
CA GLY A 58 0.61 17.89 -0.88
C GLY A 58 -0.78 18.36 -1.27
N PHE A 59 -0.82 19.54 -1.86
CA PHE A 59 -2.01 20.10 -2.50
C PHE A 59 -1.89 20.02 -4.02
N ASP A 60 -3.02 20.13 -4.73
CA ASP A 60 -3.20 19.87 -6.18
C ASP A 60 -2.01 20.23 -7.09
N ASP A 61 -1.37 21.37 -6.85
CA ASP A 61 -0.28 21.91 -7.68
C ASP A 61 1.08 21.92 -6.96
N SER A 62 1.15 21.38 -5.75
CA SER A 62 2.33 21.43 -4.89
C SER A 62 2.54 20.13 -4.14
N ILE A 63 2.76 19.05 -4.88
CA ILE A 63 3.02 17.72 -4.32
C ILE A 63 4.51 17.60 -4.01
N GLU A 64 4.81 17.33 -2.74
CA GLU A 64 6.17 17.04 -2.27
C GLU A 64 6.43 15.55 -2.31
N LYS A 65 7.66 15.19 -2.67
CA LYS A 65 8.10 13.79 -2.66
C LYS A 65 8.14 13.26 -1.23
N VAL A 66 7.53 12.12 -1.03
CA VAL A 66 7.55 11.40 0.25
C VAL A 66 8.73 10.42 0.27
N THR A 67 9.46 10.39 1.38
CA THR A 67 10.58 9.48 1.61
C THR A 67 10.27 8.54 2.77
N PHE A 68 10.79 7.33 2.71
CA PHE A 68 10.69 6.36 3.79
C PHE A 68 11.67 6.72 4.93
N ILE A 69 11.22 6.65 6.18
CA ILE A 69 12.05 6.79 7.37
C ILE A 69 12.21 5.44 8.06
N ASP A 70 11.11 4.88 8.54
CA ASP A 70 11.05 3.56 9.18
C ASP A 70 9.64 2.97 9.11
N PHE A 71 9.50 1.73 9.53
CA PHE A 71 8.22 1.07 9.68
C PHE A 71 8.25 0.08 10.85
N GLU A 72 7.10 -0.14 11.46
CA GLU A 72 6.97 -1.04 12.59
C GLU A 72 5.61 -1.76 12.61
N ALA A 73 5.60 -2.98 13.10
CA ALA A 73 4.37 -3.68 13.43
C ALA A 73 3.84 -3.16 14.78
N VAL A 74 2.80 -2.33 14.75
CA VAL A 74 2.21 -1.69 15.93
C VAL A 74 1.32 -2.67 16.71
N THR A 75 0.60 -3.51 15.97
CA THR A 75 -0.17 -4.63 16.51
C THR A 75 0.09 -5.88 15.67
N SER A 76 -0.46 -7.01 16.07
CA SER A 76 -0.36 -8.26 15.30
C SER A 76 -0.95 -8.18 13.88
N THR A 77 -1.79 -7.17 13.58
CA THR A 77 -2.46 -7.02 12.27
C THR A 77 -2.24 -5.65 11.63
N ARG A 78 -1.48 -4.76 12.30
CA ARG A 78 -1.24 -3.40 11.82
C ARG A 78 0.24 -3.10 11.71
N ILE A 79 0.63 -2.53 10.57
CA ILE A 79 1.95 -1.95 10.33
C ILE A 79 1.82 -0.47 10.01
N ASN A 80 2.70 0.34 10.58
CA ASN A 80 2.83 1.76 10.30
C ASN A 80 4.14 2.04 9.59
N TYR A 81 4.08 2.90 8.58
CA TYR A 81 5.21 3.51 7.90
C TYR A 81 5.31 4.96 8.32
N ARG A 82 6.45 5.38 8.80
CA ARG A 82 6.74 6.77 9.04
C ARG A 82 7.50 7.36 7.86
N HIS A 83 6.92 8.38 7.23
CA HIS A 83 7.52 9.06 6.09
C HIS A 83 8.09 10.43 6.47
N SER A 84 7.46 11.11 7.42
CA SER A 84 7.91 12.40 7.97
C SER A 84 7.15 12.70 9.25
N ASP A 85 7.47 13.81 9.89
CA ASP A 85 6.68 14.29 11.05
C ASP A 85 5.25 14.73 10.66
N ALA A 86 4.97 14.89 9.36
CA ALA A 86 3.68 15.34 8.85
C ALA A 86 2.74 14.20 8.45
N ILE A 87 3.26 13.06 8.03
CA ILE A 87 2.45 11.97 7.49
C ILE A 87 2.97 10.59 7.87
N ASP A 88 2.06 9.76 8.36
CA ASP A 88 2.22 8.32 8.49
C ASP A 88 1.28 7.61 7.51
N GLU A 89 1.74 6.49 6.99
CA GLU A 89 0.96 5.54 6.21
C GLU A 89 0.78 4.27 7.02
N TRP A 90 -0.36 3.62 6.94
CA TRP A 90 -0.58 2.40 7.69
C TRP A 90 -1.44 1.39 6.94
N TYR A 91 -1.25 0.12 7.29
CA TYR A 91 -2.03 -0.99 6.77
C TYR A 91 -2.57 -1.84 7.91
N ILE A 92 -3.81 -2.30 7.76
CA ILE A 92 -4.44 -3.27 8.68
C ILE A 92 -4.94 -4.46 7.87
N ASN A 93 -4.44 -5.64 8.20
CA ASN A 93 -4.89 -6.89 7.58
C ASN A 93 -6.07 -7.46 8.35
N SER A 94 -7.18 -7.68 7.66
CA SER A 94 -8.42 -8.20 8.22
C SER A 94 -9.10 -9.18 7.26
N PRO A 95 -10.10 -9.96 7.72
CA PRO A 95 -10.88 -10.82 6.82
C PRO A 95 -11.56 -10.09 5.66
N PHE A 96 -11.74 -8.79 5.75
CA PHE A 96 -12.37 -7.96 4.71
C PHE A 96 -11.38 -7.46 3.65
N GLY A 97 -10.09 -7.59 3.90
CA GLY A 97 -9.02 -7.16 3.02
C GLY A 97 -7.89 -6.47 3.76
N LEU A 98 -7.04 -5.81 2.99
CA LEU A 98 -6.00 -4.93 3.50
C LEU A 98 -6.54 -3.49 3.48
N GLU A 99 -6.79 -2.94 4.66
CA GLU A 99 -7.12 -1.53 4.82
C GLU A 99 -5.82 -0.72 4.71
N HIS A 100 -5.85 0.33 3.89
CA HIS A 100 -4.74 1.25 3.68
C HIS A 100 -5.18 2.64 4.07
N GLY A 101 -4.45 3.28 4.93
CA GLY A 101 -4.80 4.61 5.42
C GLY A 101 -3.60 5.49 5.71
N PHE A 102 -3.90 6.75 5.98
CA PHE A 102 -2.92 7.80 6.22
C PHE A 102 -3.32 8.61 7.45
N THR A 103 -2.33 9.00 8.24
CA THR A 103 -2.50 9.92 9.36
C THR A 103 -1.72 11.18 9.06
N LEU A 104 -2.42 12.29 8.91
CA LEU A 104 -1.82 13.60 8.65
C LEU A 104 -1.68 14.34 9.97
N HIS A 105 -0.44 14.53 10.43
CA HIS A 105 -0.12 15.23 11.68
C HIS A 105 -0.04 16.74 11.49
N ALA A 106 0.24 17.18 10.27
CA ALA A 106 0.29 18.57 9.89
C ALA A 106 -0.25 18.76 8.47
N PRO A 107 -0.85 19.92 8.15
CA PRO A 107 -1.22 20.22 6.78
C PRO A 107 0.04 20.36 5.91
N PRO A 108 -0.06 20.04 4.61
CA PRO A 108 1.04 20.32 3.67
C PRO A 108 1.42 21.80 3.68
N ALA A 109 2.70 22.08 3.45
CA ALA A 109 3.16 23.46 3.26
C ALA A 109 2.46 24.09 2.05
N LYS A 110 2.08 25.37 2.14
CA LYS A 110 1.39 26.13 1.09
C LYS A 110 -0.10 25.78 0.91
N CYS A 111 -0.86 25.89 1.99
CA CYS A 111 -2.30 25.75 1.98
C CYS A 111 -2.98 27.02 1.39
N SER A 112 -3.78 26.86 0.33
CA SER A 112 -4.93 27.74 0.09
C SER A 112 -6.19 27.06 0.66
N SER A 113 -7.14 27.84 1.18
CA SER A 113 -8.35 27.31 1.84
C SER A 113 -9.23 26.41 0.96
N ASP A 114 -9.01 26.42 -0.35
CA ASP A 114 -9.83 25.73 -1.35
C ASP A 114 -9.09 24.58 -2.07
N SER A 115 -7.87 24.24 -1.62
CA SER A 115 -7.08 23.17 -2.24
C SER A 115 -7.39 21.80 -1.63
N ASN A 116 -7.45 20.79 -2.48
CA ASN A 116 -7.59 19.41 -2.04
C ASN A 116 -6.24 18.82 -1.60
N VAL A 117 -6.25 18.04 -0.55
CA VAL A 117 -5.10 17.21 -0.19
C VAL A 117 -4.98 16.06 -1.19
N VAL A 118 -3.80 15.89 -1.73
CA VAL A 118 -3.47 14.85 -2.69
C VAL A 118 -2.44 13.90 -2.10
N LEU A 119 -2.73 12.62 -2.17
CA LEU A 119 -1.82 11.54 -1.89
C LEU A 119 -1.51 10.84 -3.22
N GLU A 120 -0.25 10.81 -3.60
CA GLU A 120 0.20 10.18 -4.83
C GLU A 120 0.75 8.80 -4.52
N LEU A 121 0.14 7.79 -5.15
CA LEU A 121 0.57 6.40 -5.04
C LEU A 121 1.20 5.96 -6.35
N SER A 122 2.35 5.30 -6.25
CA SER A 122 2.98 4.63 -7.38
C SER A 122 2.62 3.15 -7.39
N LEU A 123 2.36 2.62 -8.58
CA LEU A 123 2.06 1.22 -8.82
C LEU A 123 3.23 0.57 -9.55
N GLU A 124 3.74 -0.54 -9.01
CA GLU A 124 4.70 -1.39 -9.71
C GLU A 124 4.00 -2.40 -10.61
N GLU A 125 4.72 -2.89 -11.59
CA GLU A 125 4.28 -3.73 -12.71
C GLU A 125 3.49 -4.99 -12.32
N GLY A 126 2.66 -5.44 -13.25
CA GLY A 126 2.06 -6.77 -13.30
C GLY A 126 0.57 -6.80 -13.57
N LEU A 127 -0.17 -5.75 -13.21
CA LEU A 127 -1.60 -5.64 -13.48
C LEU A 127 -1.94 -4.29 -14.11
N ILE A 128 -3.03 -4.25 -14.84
CA ILE A 128 -3.53 -3.04 -15.51
C ILE A 128 -4.54 -2.37 -14.60
N PRO A 129 -4.25 -1.17 -14.05
CA PRO A 129 -5.22 -0.42 -13.26
C PRO A 129 -6.24 0.26 -14.17
N LYS A 130 -7.51 0.20 -13.78
CA LYS A 130 -8.60 0.93 -14.44
C LYS A 130 -9.49 1.58 -13.40
N VAL A 131 -9.68 2.89 -13.52
CA VAL A 131 -10.67 3.60 -12.72
C VAL A 131 -12.05 3.21 -13.23
N GLU A 132 -12.90 2.67 -12.37
CA GLU A 132 -14.27 2.32 -12.71
C GLU A 132 -15.11 3.59 -12.87
N ALA A 133 -15.84 3.68 -13.99
CA ALA A 133 -16.62 4.86 -14.33
C ALA A 133 -17.63 5.21 -13.24
N GLY A 134 -17.60 6.47 -12.75
CA GLY A 134 -18.49 6.98 -11.71
C GLY A 134 -18.23 6.40 -10.31
N SER A 135 -17.14 5.67 -10.12
CA SER A 135 -16.77 5.08 -8.84
C SER A 135 -15.48 5.69 -8.26
N ARG A 136 -15.27 5.42 -6.97
CA ARG A 136 -14.03 5.74 -6.26
C ARG A 136 -13.16 4.48 -6.13
N THR A 137 -13.21 3.62 -7.13
CA THR A 137 -12.56 2.31 -7.12
C THR A 137 -11.66 2.17 -8.33
N VAL A 138 -10.47 1.63 -8.11
CA VAL A 138 -9.54 1.20 -9.14
C VAL A 138 -9.56 -0.32 -9.18
N GLY A 139 -9.97 -0.89 -10.30
CA GLY A 139 -9.86 -2.33 -10.55
C GLY A 139 -8.49 -2.67 -11.14
N PHE A 140 -7.96 -3.82 -10.77
CA PHE A 140 -6.70 -4.36 -11.29
C PHE A 140 -6.98 -5.61 -12.11
N TYR A 141 -6.49 -5.62 -13.34
CA TYR A 141 -6.78 -6.63 -14.35
C TYR A 141 -5.51 -7.26 -14.90
N THR A 142 -5.58 -8.56 -15.18
CA THR A 142 -4.53 -9.24 -15.95
C THR A 142 -4.50 -8.76 -17.40
N ALA A 143 -3.44 -9.10 -18.14
CA ALA A 143 -3.35 -8.82 -19.57
C ALA A 143 -4.49 -9.47 -20.39
N LYS A 144 -5.11 -10.52 -19.86
CA LYS A 144 -6.26 -11.20 -20.45
C LYS A 144 -7.61 -10.56 -20.11
N GLY A 145 -7.60 -9.50 -19.27
CA GLY A 145 -8.81 -8.79 -18.87
C GLY A 145 -9.55 -9.38 -17.66
N GLU A 146 -8.92 -10.30 -16.93
CA GLU A 146 -9.49 -10.89 -15.71
C GLU A 146 -9.28 -9.94 -14.53
N SER A 147 -10.34 -9.64 -13.77
CA SER A 147 -10.27 -8.87 -12.54
C SER A 147 -9.66 -9.69 -11.42
N VAL A 148 -8.63 -9.17 -10.77
CA VAL A 148 -7.90 -9.87 -9.69
C VAL A 148 -8.08 -9.22 -8.34
N MET A 149 -8.14 -7.90 -8.29
CA MET A 149 -8.35 -7.14 -7.05
C MET A 149 -8.88 -5.74 -7.34
N SER A 150 -9.31 -5.06 -6.31
CA SER A 150 -9.72 -3.66 -6.39
C SER A 150 -9.17 -2.87 -5.20
N TYR A 151 -8.97 -1.59 -5.44
CA TYR A 151 -8.59 -0.59 -4.44
C TYR A 151 -9.69 0.47 -4.39
N GLY A 152 -10.31 0.64 -3.27
CA GLY A 152 -11.43 1.58 -3.14
C GLY A 152 -11.80 1.90 -1.71
N GLY A 153 -12.88 2.64 -1.52
CA GLY A 153 -13.35 3.04 -0.20
C GLY A 153 -12.72 4.35 0.31
N LEU A 154 -12.19 5.15 -0.61
CA LEU A 154 -11.65 6.48 -0.33
C LEU A 154 -12.75 7.53 -0.19
#